data_c115f25390a866180566671d09e207d6
#
_entry.id   c115f25390a866180566671d09e207d6
#
_cell.length_a   1.000
_cell.length_b   1.000
_cell.length_c   1.000
_cell.angle_alpha   90.00
_cell.angle_beta   90.00
_cell.angle_gamma   90.00
#
_symmetry.space_group_name_H-M   'P 1'
#
loop_
_entity.id
_entity.type
_entity.pdbx_description
1 polymer ?
#
loop_
_entity_poly.entity_id
_entity_poly.type
_entity_poly.pdbx_seq_one_letter_code
_entity_poly.pdbx_strand_id
1 'polypeptide(L)'
;MLKAGFNPRAVSSMFEKMQAANRINDTGSYPYLRSHPLTTERIGAAQQRIQLDVDKLPALQSDPLALMMAARADVLLDSGIDALRGLSTRGQAAALESLSPARRAGALYGAALAQARMRDFTQAQATVQQLDTALAGLRGNATRHDELVRTAGRQLEAEIALMQGDWNRALSRVDLQSDDRANVMLAARAHVAGGQGQAAMQRLQSWVTSHKQDAGAWRELSAALASQGLRLRALRADAEASLIELDY
;
A
#
# COMPACT_ATOMS: atom_id res chain seq x y z
N MET A 1 21.15 -8.78 7.31
CA MET A 1 20.07 -9.28 6.44
C MET A 1 19.93 -10.80 6.54
N LEU A 2 20.96 -11.63 6.27
CA LEU A 2 20.87 -13.10 6.39
C LEU A 2 20.35 -13.55 7.77
N LYS A 3 20.87 -13.00 8.87
CA LYS A 3 20.41 -13.31 10.24
C LYS A 3 18.95 -12.95 10.49
N ALA A 4 18.38 -12.03 9.69
CA ALA A 4 16.99 -11.59 9.77
C ALA A 4 16.11 -12.24 8.69
N GLY A 5 16.60 -13.27 7.98
CA GLY A 5 15.84 -14.00 6.97
C GLY A 5 15.65 -13.27 5.64
N PHE A 6 16.28 -12.10 5.43
CA PHE A 6 16.17 -11.36 4.18
C PHE A 6 17.26 -11.71 3.19
N ASN A 7 16.92 -11.74 1.89
CA ASN A 7 17.87 -11.98 0.83
C ASN A 7 18.82 -10.77 0.67
N PRO A 8 20.13 -10.95 0.82
CA PRO A 8 21.11 -9.86 0.67
C PRO A 8 21.15 -9.21 -0.71
N ARG A 9 20.72 -9.92 -1.77
CA ARG A 9 20.62 -9.36 -3.13
C ARG A 9 19.66 -8.18 -3.21
N ALA A 10 18.71 -8.07 -2.29
CA ALA A 10 17.80 -6.93 -2.22
C ALA A 10 18.52 -5.59 -1.98
N VAL A 11 19.71 -5.60 -1.34
CA VAL A 11 20.50 -4.38 -1.07
C VAL A 11 21.07 -3.82 -2.37
N SER A 12 21.73 -4.66 -3.18
CA SER A 12 22.28 -4.21 -4.48
C SER A 12 21.16 -3.73 -5.40
N SER A 13 20.05 -4.49 -5.48
CA SER A 13 18.87 -4.13 -6.28
C SER A 13 18.23 -2.81 -5.83
N MET A 14 18.20 -2.54 -4.52
CA MET A 14 17.72 -1.26 -3.98
C MET A 14 18.63 -0.10 -4.44
N PHE A 15 19.94 -0.26 -4.32
CA PHE A 15 20.88 0.78 -4.76
C PHE A 15 20.85 1.01 -6.26
N GLU A 16 20.69 -0.06 -7.07
CA GLU A 16 20.51 0.06 -8.53
C GLU A 16 19.27 0.88 -8.88
N LYS A 17 18.13 0.62 -8.20
CA LYS A 17 16.91 1.40 -8.39
C LYS A 17 17.06 2.86 -7.95
N MET A 18 17.72 3.10 -6.82
CA MET A 18 18.02 4.46 -6.35
C MET A 18 18.93 5.20 -7.33
N GLN A 19 19.94 4.53 -7.89
CA GLN A 19 20.81 5.10 -8.90
C GLN A 19 20.03 5.46 -10.17
N ALA A 20 19.15 4.56 -10.63
CA ALA A 20 18.31 4.82 -11.80
C ALA A 20 17.37 6.01 -11.58
N ALA A 21 16.76 6.12 -10.40
CA ALA A 21 15.87 7.22 -10.04
C ALA A 21 16.60 8.58 -9.94
N ASN A 22 17.86 8.58 -9.47
CA ASN A 22 18.65 9.80 -9.30
C ASN A 22 19.53 10.15 -10.51
N ARG A 23 19.44 9.38 -11.59
CA ARG A 23 20.32 9.53 -12.77
C ARG A 23 20.27 10.91 -13.41
N ILE A 24 19.16 11.61 -13.33
CA ILE A 24 18.95 12.96 -13.88
C ILE A 24 19.65 14.02 -13.01
N ASN A 25 19.73 13.80 -11.70
CA ASN A 25 20.28 14.77 -10.73
C ASN A 25 21.74 14.50 -10.40
N ASP A 26 22.30 13.34 -10.77
CA ASP A 26 23.67 12.96 -10.44
C ASP A 26 24.61 13.18 -11.65
N THR A 27 25.09 14.41 -11.80
CA THR A 27 26.06 14.79 -12.85
C THR A 27 27.46 14.25 -12.60
N GLY A 28 27.72 13.57 -11.47
CA GLY A 28 29.08 13.11 -11.10
C GLY A 28 30.04 14.22 -10.70
N SER A 29 29.64 15.49 -10.83
CA SER A 29 30.46 16.66 -10.50
C SER A 29 30.63 16.78 -8.98
N TYR A 30 31.86 17.04 -8.53
CA TYR A 30 32.20 17.31 -7.12
C TYR A 30 31.92 16.15 -6.14
N PRO A 31 32.53 14.95 -6.31
CA PRO A 31 32.31 13.81 -5.43
C PRO A 31 32.72 14.09 -3.96
N TYR A 32 33.65 15.03 -3.72
CA TYR A 32 34.10 15.43 -2.39
C TYR A 32 33.10 16.28 -1.59
N LEU A 33 32.06 16.81 -2.23
CA LEU A 33 30.98 17.55 -1.55
C LEU A 33 29.83 16.61 -1.12
N ARG A 34 29.94 15.32 -1.40
CA ARG A 34 28.90 14.35 -1.04
C ARG A 34 29.13 13.83 0.36
N SER A 35 28.10 13.88 1.17
CA SER A 35 28.11 13.30 2.52
C SER A 35 28.11 11.76 2.53
N HIS A 36 27.89 11.12 1.37
CA HIS A 36 27.78 9.67 1.24
C HIS A 36 28.60 9.13 0.06
N PRO A 37 29.17 7.89 0.17
CA PRO A 37 29.84 7.22 -0.95
C PRO A 37 28.96 7.13 -2.18
N LEU A 38 29.56 7.12 -3.37
CA LEU A 38 28.86 6.94 -4.63
C LEU A 38 28.01 5.67 -4.61
N THR A 39 26.81 5.74 -5.16
CA THR A 39 25.88 4.59 -5.22
C THR A 39 26.52 3.40 -5.91
N THR A 40 27.36 3.62 -6.93
CA THR A 40 28.12 2.61 -7.65
C THR A 40 29.09 1.84 -6.73
N GLU A 41 29.80 2.51 -5.83
CA GLU A 41 30.68 1.85 -4.86
C GLU A 41 29.89 1.00 -3.87
N ARG A 42 28.74 1.48 -3.43
CA ARG A 42 27.82 0.73 -2.54
C ARG A 42 27.23 -0.50 -3.23
N ILE A 43 26.89 -0.40 -4.52
CA ILE A 43 26.46 -1.54 -5.33
C ILE A 43 27.57 -2.58 -5.42
N GLY A 44 28.79 -2.15 -5.78
CA GLY A 44 29.95 -3.04 -5.87
C GLY A 44 30.28 -3.74 -4.55
N ALA A 45 30.30 -3.00 -3.45
CA ALA A 45 30.54 -3.56 -2.11
C ALA A 45 29.44 -4.54 -1.68
N ALA A 46 28.16 -4.26 -2.03
CA ALA A 46 27.05 -5.17 -1.75
C ALA A 46 27.16 -6.45 -2.58
N GLN A 47 27.49 -6.34 -3.87
CA GLN A 47 27.67 -7.49 -4.77
C GLN A 47 28.85 -8.37 -4.34
N GLN A 48 29.98 -7.77 -3.97
CA GLN A 48 31.13 -8.51 -3.47
C GLN A 48 30.80 -9.32 -2.21
N ARG A 49 30.10 -8.73 -1.25
CA ARG A 49 29.66 -9.45 -0.03
C ARG A 49 28.69 -10.59 -0.35
N ILE A 50 27.82 -10.43 -1.35
CA ILE A 50 26.91 -11.47 -1.80
C ILE A 50 27.68 -12.65 -2.38
N GLN A 51 28.72 -12.39 -3.19
CA GLN A 51 29.54 -13.44 -3.80
C GLN A 51 30.26 -14.31 -2.76
N LEU A 52 30.66 -13.74 -1.62
CA LEU A 52 31.31 -14.47 -0.54
C LEU A 52 30.37 -15.44 0.20
N ASP A 53 29.04 -15.22 0.13
CA ASP A 53 28.04 -15.98 0.86
C ASP A 53 26.99 -16.64 -0.04
N VAL A 54 27.28 -16.84 -1.33
CA VAL A 54 26.33 -17.36 -2.36
C VAL A 54 25.68 -18.66 -1.91
N ASP A 55 26.44 -19.59 -1.35
CA ASP A 55 25.94 -20.90 -0.93
C ASP A 55 24.98 -20.87 0.28
N LYS A 56 24.94 -19.74 0.99
CA LYS A 56 24.10 -19.53 2.17
C LYS A 56 22.83 -18.71 1.86
N LEU A 57 22.64 -18.33 0.59
CA LEU A 57 21.51 -17.50 0.23
C LEU A 57 20.21 -18.30 0.25
N PRO A 58 19.18 -17.85 1.00
CA PRO A 58 17.88 -18.46 0.92
C PRO A 58 17.32 -18.34 -0.50
N ALA A 59 16.54 -19.33 -0.92
CA ALA A 59 15.80 -19.25 -2.17
C ALA A 59 14.97 -17.95 -2.20
N LEU A 60 14.98 -17.26 -3.35
CA LEU A 60 14.19 -16.04 -3.57
C LEU A 60 12.69 -16.40 -3.51
N GLN A 61 12.09 -16.27 -2.36
CA GLN A 61 10.64 -16.32 -2.24
C GLN A 61 10.09 -14.89 -2.39
N SER A 62 9.25 -14.71 -3.39
CA SER A 62 8.56 -13.44 -3.56
C SER A 62 7.44 -13.35 -2.53
N ASP A 63 7.47 -12.32 -1.69
CA ASP A 63 6.43 -12.04 -0.72
C ASP A 63 5.20 -11.41 -1.42
N PRO A 64 4.02 -12.06 -1.40
CA PRO A 64 2.82 -11.54 -2.04
C PRO A 64 2.38 -10.21 -1.43
N LEU A 65 2.49 -10.00 -0.11
CA LEU A 65 2.12 -8.74 0.53
C LEU A 65 3.01 -7.59 0.04
N ALA A 66 4.32 -7.80 0.00
CA ALA A 66 5.25 -6.79 -0.49
C ALA A 66 4.99 -6.43 -1.96
N LEU A 67 4.64 -7.42 -2.81
CA LEU A 67 4.30 -7.18 -4.20
C LEU A 67 2.97 -6.46 -4.40
N MET A 68 1.96 -6.76 -3.58
CA MET A 68 0.68 -6.04 -3.56
C MET A 68 0.89 -4.58 -3.13
N MET A 69 1.70 -4.33 -2.09
CA MET A 69 2.00 -2.96 -1.63
C MET A 69 2.85 -2.18 -2.64
N ALA A 70 3.79 -2.83 -3.32
CA ALA A 70 4.54 -2.21 -4.41
C ALA A 70 3.62 -1.81 -5.58
N ALA A 71 2.71 -2.71 -5.97
CA ALA A 71 1.73 -2.41 -7.01
C ALA A 71 0.77 -1.27 -6.61
N ARG A 72 0.37 -1.21 -5.32
CA ARG A 72 -0.38 -0.08 -4.78
C ARG A 72 0.41 1.23 -4.89
N ALA A 73 1.68 1.21 -4.53
CA ALA A 73 2.55 2.38 -4.64
C ALA A 73 2.67 2.86 -6.09
N ASP A 74 2.83 1.95 -7.07
CA ASP A 74 2.87 2.29 -8.49
C ASP A 74 1.60 3.05 -8.92
N VAL A 75 0.41 2.56 -8.52
CA VAL A 75 -0.89 3.21 -8.83
C VAL A 75 -1.03 4.59 -8.18
N LEU A 76 -0.49 4.76 -6.97
CA LEU A 76 -0.61 6.02 -6.22
C LEU A 76 0.40 7.07 -6.68
N LEU A 77 1.60 6.65 -7.12
CA LEU A 77 2.67 7.53 -7.59
C LEU A 77 2.38 8.11 -8.96
N ASP A 78 1.81 7.31 -9.86
CA ASP A 78 1.43 7.77 -11.19
C ASP A 78 -0.06 7.47 -11.44
N SER A 79 -0.88 8.50 -11.25
CA SER A 79 -2.33 8.46 -11.46
C SER A 79 -2.75 8.88 -12.87
N GLY A 80 -1.80 9.08 -13.78
CA GLY A 80 -2.07 9.37 -15.19
C GLY A 80 -2.79 8.23 -15.88
N ILE A 81 -3.72 8.58 -16.80
CA ILE A 81 -4.60 7.58 -17.43
C ILE A 81 -3.83 6.49 -18.18
N ASP A 82 -2.70 6.82 -18.79
CA ASP A 82 -1.90 5.84 -19.54
C ASP A 82 -1.13 4.90 -18.59
N ALA A 83 -0.64 5.41 -17.45
CA ALA A 83 -0.04 4.59 -16.40
C ALA A 83 -1.08 3.63 -15.81
N LEU A 84 -2.27 4.11 -15.49
CA LEU A 84 -3.37 3.29 -14.98
C LEU A 84 -3.79 2.21 -16.00
N ARG A 85 -3.88 2.54 -17.28
CA ARG A 85 -4.13 1.56 -18.36
C ARG A 85 -3.04 0.50 -18.42
N GLY A 86 -1.76 0.93 -18.37
CA GLY A 86 -0.61 0.03 -18.34
C GLY A 86 -0.64 -0.92 -17.14
N LEU A 87 -1.04 -0.45 -15.96
CA LEU A 87 -1.20 -1.29 -14.78
C LEU A 87 -2.40 -2.24 -14.91
N SER A 88 -3.53 -1.78 -15.46
CA SER A 88 -4.70 -2.62 -15.74
C SER A 88 -4.37 -3.79 -16.66
N THR A 89 -3.58 -3.56 -17.72
CA THR A 89 -3.20 -4.63 -18.67
C THR A 89 -2.32 -5.71 -18.02
N ARG A 90 -1.57 -5.40 -16.97
CA ARG A 90 -0.78 -6.40 -16.22
C ARG A 90 -1.65 -7.43 -15.50
N GLY A 91 -2.93 -7.14 -15.24
CA GLY A 91 -3.92 -8.05 -14.67
C GLY A 91 -4.63 -8.94 -15.69
N GLN A 92 -4.34 -8.81 -16.97
CA GLN A 92 -4.96 -9.65 -18.02
C GLN A 92 -4.36 -11.07 -18.05
N ALA A 93 -5.17 -12.05 -18.45
CA ALA A 93 -4.81 -13.47 -18.44
C ALA A 93 -3.46 -13.76 -19.09
N ALA A 94 -3.22 -13.25 -20.29
CA ALA A 94 -1.98 -13.46 -21.03
C ALA A 94 -0.73 -12.95 -20.26
N ALA A 95 -0.86 -11.84 -19.53
CA ALA A 95 0.24 -11.29 -18.73
C ALA A 95 0.48 -12.10 -17.43
N LEU A 96 -0.54 -12.80 -16.94
CA LEU A 96 -0.48 -13.55 -15.69
C LEU A 96 0.07 -14.98 -15.85
N GLU A 97 0.02 -15.56 -17.06
CA GLU A 97 0.37 -16.96 -17.29
C GLU A 97 1.78 -17.34 -16.84
N SER A 98 2.76 -16.47 -17.11
CA SER A 98 4.17 -16.70 -16.78
C SER A 98 4.56 -16.30 -15.36
N LEU A 99 3.64 -15.70 -14.58
CA LEU A 99 3.94 -15.18 -13.27
C LEU A 99 3.84 -16.23 -12.16
N SER A 100 4.78 -16.16 -11.20
CA SER A 100 4.65 -16.91 -9.96
C SER A 100 3.37 -16.47 -9.20
N PRO A 101 2.81 -17.34 -8.33
CA PRO A 101 1.57 -17.01 -7.60
C PRO A 101 1.64 -15.69 -6.84
N ALA A 102 2.76 -15.38 -6.18
CA ALA A 102 2.94 -14.12 -5.48
C ALA A 102 2.96 -12.90 -6.42
N ARG A 103 3.64 -13.00 -7.58
CA ARG A 103 3.66 -11.94 -8.59
C ARG A 103 2.31 -11.74 -9.23
N ARG A 104 1.57 -12.82 -9.43
CA ARG A 104 0.18 -12.77 -9.93
C ARG A 104 -0.72 -12.00 -8.96
N ALA A 105 -0.61 -12.25 -7.64
CA ALA A 105 -1.35 -11.48 -6.63
C ALA A 105 -1.03 -9.99 -6.68
N GLY A 106 0.25 -9.61 -6.78
CA GLY A 106 0.65 -8.21 -6.93
C GLY A 106 0.10 -7.56 -8.20
N ALA A 107 0.18 -8.23 -9.34
CA ALA A 107 -0.33 -7.73 -10.62
C ALA A 107 -1.86 -7.53 -10.59
N LEU A 108 -2.61 -8.49 -10.06
CA LEU A 108 -4.07 -8.40 -9.90
C LEU A 108 -4.47 -7.29 -8.93
N TYR A 109 -3.76 -7.14 -7.81
CA TYR A 109 -4.02 -6.06 -6.85
C TYR A 109 -3.85 -4.68 -7.49
N GLY A 110 -2.74 -4.44 -8.19
CA GLY A 110 -2.49 -3.17 -8.89
C GLY A 110 -3.49 -2.91 -10.01
N ALA A 111 -3.83 -3.94 -10.79
CA ALA A 111 -4.81 -3.83 -11.86
C ALA A 111 -6.21 -3.48 -11.34
N ALA A 112 -6.69 -4.14 -10.28
CA ALA A 112 -7.99 -3.85 -9.68
C ALA A 112 -8.06 -2.41 -9.16
N LEU A 113 -7.02 -1.93 -8.47
CA LEU A 113 -6.96 -0.56 -7.98
C LEU A 113 -6.90 0.46 -9.14
N ALA A 114 -6.12 0.19 -10.18
CA ALA A 114 -6.02 1.06 -11.36
C ALA A 114 -7.37 1.17 -12.10
N GLN A 115 -8.06 0.03 -12.29
CA GLN A 115 -9.39 -0.02 -12.90
C GLN A 115 -10.42 0.77 -12.08
N ALA A 116 -10.42 0.62 -10.76
CA ALA A 116 -11.29 1.39 -9.87
C ALA A 116 -11.02 2.90 -9.95
N ARG A 117 -9.75 3.31 -10.04
CA ARG A 117 -9.38 4.72 -10.24
C ARG A 117 -9.82 5.28 -11.59
N MET A 118 -9.86 4.44 -12.61
CA MET A 118 -10.46 4.79 -13.91
C MET A 118 -11.99 4.74 -13.92
N ARG A 119 -12.62 4.39 -12.78
CA ARG A 119 -14.06 4.16 -12.61
C ARG A 119 -14.62 2.98 -13.41
N ASP A 120 -13.77 2.09 -13.88
CA ASP A 120 -14.19 0.81 -14.45
C ASP A 120 -14.41 -0.21 -13.34
N PHE A 121 -15.48 -0.01 -12.60
CA PHE A 121 -15.80 -0.81 -11.43
C PHE A 121 -16.19 -2.25 -11.77
N THR A 122 -16.76 -2.46 -12.94
CA THR A 122 -17.12 -3.82 -13.41
C THR A 122 -15.88 -4.66 -13.58
N GLN A 123 -14.88 -4.13 -14.27
CA GLN A 123 -13.61 -4.81 -14.45
C GLN A 123 -12.84 -4.94 -13.13
N ALA A 124 -12.84 -3.90 -12.29
CA ALA A 124 -12.21 -3.93 -10.98
C ALA A 124 -12.75 -5.06 -10.10
N GLN A 125 -14.07 -5.25 -10.06
CA GLN A 125 -14.71 -6.34 -9.31
C GLN A 125 -14.33 -7.72 -9.84
N ALA A 126 -14.32 -7.90 -11.16
CA ALA A 126 -13.89 -9.16 -11.78
C ALA A 126 -12.43 -9.47 -11.44
N THR A 127 -11.58 -8.45 -11.47
CA THR A 127 -10.14 -8.59 -11.12
C THR A 127 -9.94 -8.89 -9.63
N VAL A 128 -10.75 -8.32 -8.72
CA VAL A 128 -10.75 -8.67 -7.29
C VAL A 128 -11.11 -10.14 -7.07
N GLN A 129 -12.11 -10.67 -7.77
CA GLN A 129 -12.46 -12.09 -7.67
C GLN A 129 -11.30 -13.01 -8.10
N GLN A 130 -10.57 -12.62 -9.15
CA GLN A 130 -9.36 -13.33 -9.57
C GLN A 130 -8.25 -13.23 -8.51
N LEU A 131 -8.09 -12.06 -7.87
CA LEU A 131 -7.16 -11.88 -6.75
C LEU A 131 -7.51 -12.80 -5.59
N ASP A 132 -8.76 -12.85 -5.16
CA ASP A 132 -9.21 -13.73 -4.08
C ASP A 132 -8.91 -15.21 -4.38
N THR A 133 -9.14 -15.64 -5.61
CA THR A 133 -8.80 -16.98 -6.07
C THR A 133 -7.29 -17.23 -6.01
N ALA A 134 -6.49 -16.26 -6.45
CA ALA A 134 -5.03 -16.35 -6.40
C ALA A 134 -4.52 -16.41 -4.95
N LEU A 135 -5.08 -15.60 -4.05
CA LEU A 135 -4.74 -15.61 -2.62
C LEU A 135 -5.16 -16.90 -1.91
N ALA A 136 -6.30 -17.47 -2.30
CA ALA A 136 -6.72 -18.78 -1.80
C ALA A 136 -5.76 -19.90 -2.21
N GLY A 137 -5.16 -19.81 -3.40
CA GLY A 137 -4.13 -20.75 -3.90
C GLY A 137 -2.76 -20.61 -3.21
N LEU A 138 -2.49 -19.50 -2.53
CA LEU A 138 -1.26 -19.27 -1.77
C LEU A 138 -1.27 -19.94 -0.38
N ARG A 139 -2.24 -20.80 -0.08
CA ARG A 139 -2.42 -21.44 1.24
C ARG A 139 -1.16 -22.24 1.61
N GLY A 140 -0.32 -21.61 2.45
CA GLY A 140 0.61 -22.28 3.34
C GLY A 140 -0.06 -22.63 4.65
N ASN A 141 0.71 -23.03 5.66
CA ASN A 141 0.23 -23.12 7.04
C ASN A 141 -0.33 -21.75 7.45
N ALA A 142 -1.53 -21.71 8.07
CA ALA A 142 -2.22 -20.48 8.44
C ALA A 142 -1.35 -19.61 9.39
N THR A 143 -0.45 -18.85 8.81
CA THR A 143 0.48 -17.97 9.52
C THR A 143 -0.15 -16.58 9.69
N ARG A 144 0.39 -15.81 10.64
CA ARG A 144 0.03 -14.39 10.77
C ARG A 144 0.29 -13.62 9.46
N HIS A 145 1.31 -14.01 8.71
CA HIS A 145 1.64 -13.39 7.43
C HIS A 145 0.56 -13.65 6.37
N ASP A 146 0.06 -14.89 6.28
CA ASP A 146 -1.02 -15.23 5.34
C ASP A 146 -2.30 -14.45 5.66
N GLU A 147 -2.56 -14.18 6.95
CA GLU A 147 -3.68 -13.35 7.34
C GLU A 147 -3.51 -11.89 6.91
N LEU A 148 -2.30 -11.33 7.02
CA LEU A 148 -2.00 -9.97 6.52
C LEU A 148 -2.21 -9.87 5.00
N VAL A 149 -1.80 -10.88 4.23
CA VAL A 149 -2.02 -10.94 2.78
C VAL A 149 -3.52 -10.92 2.46
N ARG A 150 -4.33 -11.75 3.14
CA ARG A 150 -5.79 -11.77 2.94
C ARG A 150 -6.45 -10.48 3.38
N THR A 151 -5.99 -9.91 4.48
CA THR A 151 -6.49 -8.62 4.98
C THR A 151 -6.25 -7.50 3.96
N ALA A 152 -5.08 -7.44 3.34
CA ALA A 152 -4.79 -6.46 2.29
C ALA A 152 -5.73 -6.60 1.08
N GLY A 153 -6.10 -7.83 0.71
CA GLY A 153 -7.11 -8.09 -0.34
C GLY A 153 -8.49 -7.55 0.05
N ARG A 154 -8.97 -7.88 1.26
CA ARG A 154 -10.26 -7.37 1.79
C ARG A 154 -10.29 -5.85 1.89
N GLN A 155 -9.19 -5.22 2.33
CA GLN A 155 -9.07 -3.76 2.40
C GLN A 155 -9.13 -3.11 1.02
N LEU A 156 -8.51 -3.70 -0.01
CA LEU A 156 -8.67 -3.24 -1.39
C LEU A 156 -10.14 -3.31 -1.85
N GLU A 157 -10.82 -4.41 -1.55
CA GLU A 157 -12.23 -4.57 -1.90
C GLU A 157 -13.11 -3.53 -1.20
N ALA A 158 -12.86 -3.25 0.08
CA ALA A 158 -13.54 -2.19 0.82
C ALA A 158 -13.29 -0.81 0.21
N GLU A 159 -12.04 -0.51 -0.18
CA GLU A 159 -11.68 0.76 -0.83
C GLU A 159 -12.41 0.92 -2.17
N ILE A 160 -12.46 -0.13 -3.00
CA ILE A 160 -13.20 -0.12 -4.27
C ILE A 160 -14.70 0.08 -4.04
N ALA A 161 -15.28 -0.59 -3.05
CA ALA A 161 -16.69 -0.42 -2.69
C ALA A 161 -17.01 1.03 -2.28
N LEU A 162 -16.12 1.66 -1.50
CA LEU A 162 -16.24 3.08 -1.15
C LEU A 162 -16.17 4.00 -2.37
N MET A 163 -15.28 3.72 -3.33
CA MET A 163 -15.21 4.47 -4.59
C MET A 163 -16.48 4.35 -5.44
N GLN A 164 -17.22 3.25 -5.29
CA GLN A 164 -18.53 3.03 -5.92
C GLN A 164 -19.69 3.68 -5.15
N GLY A 165 -19.46 4.13 -3.90
CA GLY A 165 -20.51 4.60 -3.00
C GLY A 165 -21.25 3.48 -2.25
N ASP A 166 -20.78 2.23 -2.35
CA ASP A 166 -21.34 1.07 -1.65
C ASP A 166 -20.69 0.91 -0.27
N TRP A 167 -21.11 1.77 0.66
CA TRP A 167 -20.60 1.76 2.04
C TRP A 167 -20.95 0.48 2.81
N ASN A 168 -22.11 -0.15 2.50
CA ASN A 168 -22.50 -1.41 3.13
C ASN A 168 -21.53 -2.53 2.78
N ARG A 169 -21.19 -2.66 1.52
CA ARG A 169 -20.19 -3.62 1.06
C ARG A 169 -18.82 -3.31 1.66
N ALA A 170 -18.42 -2.04 1.73
CA ALA A 170 -17.17 -1.67 2.36
C ALA A 170 -17.10 -2.13 3.82
N LEU A 171 -18.16 -1.88 4.63
CA LEU A 171 -18.24 -2.33 6.02
C LEU A 171 -18.19 -3.85 6.16
N SER A 172 -18.76 -4.60 5.23
CA SER A 172 -18.72 -6.07 5.24
C SER A 172 -17.32 -6.66 4.99
N ARG A 173 -16.38 -5.86 4.48
CA ARG A 173 -15.02 -6.29 4.12
C ARG A 173 -13.94 -5.87 5.11
N VAL A 174 -14.25 -4.97 6.03
CA VAL A 174 -13.32 -4.52 7.09
C VAL A 174 -13.61 -5.23 8.41
N ASP A 175 -12.57 -5.49 9.18
CA ASP A 175 -12.70 -5.94 10.55
C ASP A 175 -12.91 -4.73 11.46
N LEU A 176 -14.13 -4.57 11.94
CA LEU A 176 -14.52 -3.44 12.80
C LEU A 176 -13.89 -3.50 14.20
N GLN A 177 -13.37 -4.64 14.62
CA GLN A 177 -12.70 -4.80 15.91
C GLN A 177 -11.17 -4.67 15.82
N SER A 178 -10.64 -4.65 14.60
CA SER A 178 -9.20 -4.57 14.37
C SER A 178 -8.64 -3.19 14.72
N ASP A 179 -7.48 -3.17 15.38
CA ASP A 179 -6.67 -1.97 15.61
C ASP A 179 -5.67 -1.71 14.46
N ASP A 180 -5.86 -2.36 13.31
CA ASP A 180 -5.10 -2.03 12.11
C ASP A 180 -5.58 -0.69 11.53
N ARG A 181 -4.62 0.20 11.25
CA ARG A 181 -4.87 1.56 10.77
C ARG A 181 -5.76 1.58 9.52
N ALA A 182 -5.51 0.71 8.55
CA ALA A 182 -6.26 0.70 7.30
C ALA A 182 -7.73 0.30 7.54
N ASN A 183 -7.98 -0.70 8.39
CA ASN A 183 -9.34 -1.08 8.80
C ASN A 183 -10.06 0.07 9.51
N VAL A 184 -9.38 0.75 10.44
CA VAL A 184 -9.97 1.90 11.17
C VAL A 184 -10.36 3.01 10.21
N MET A 185 -9.49 3.37 9.26
CA MET A 185 -9.76 4.45 8.29
C MET A 185 -10.86 4.07 7.30
N LEU A 186 -10.84 2.85 6.77
CA LEU A 186 -11.86 2.37 5.83
C LEU A 186 -13.23 2.26 6.50
N ALA A 187 -13.29 1.72 7.72
CA ALA A 187 -14.53 1.68 8.50
C ALA A 187 -15.08 3.07 8.77
N ALA A 188 -14.24 4.02 9.16
CA ALA A 188 -14.66 5.39 9.43
C ALA A 188 -15.25 6.05 8.17
N ARG A 189 -14.60 5.94 7.03
CA ARG A 189 -15.10 6.45 5.75
C ARG A 189 -16.44 5.83 5.38
N ALA A 190 -16.57 4.50 5.55
CA ALA A 190 -17.79 3.79 5.24
C ALA A 190 -18.95 4.21 6.17
N HIS A 191 -18.69 4.38 7.46
CA HIS A 191 -19.69 4.90 8.40
C HIS A 191 -20.11 6.33 8.06
N VAL A 192 -19.18 7.22 7.69
CA VAL A 192 -19.52 8.60 7.28
C VAL A 192 -20.36 8.56 6.00
N ALA A 193 -19.98 7.76 5.00
CA ALA A 193 -20.72 7.63 3.75
C ALA A 193 -22.13 7.05 3.96
N GLY A 194 -22.30 6.18 4.97
CA GLY A 194 -23.59 5.59 5.35
C GLY A 194 -24.43 6.42 6.31
N GLY A 195 -24.03 7.68 6.59
CA GLY A 195 -24.75 8.55 7.55
C GLY A 195 -24.55 8.17 9.02
N GLN A 196 -23.62 7.27 9.33
CA GLN A 196 -23.30 6.76 10.66
C GLN A 196 -22.09 7.51 11.26
N GLY A 197 -21.97 8.80 11.02
CA GLY A 197 -20.81 9.60 11.41
C GLY A 197 -20.48 9.56 12.89
N GLN A 198 -21.45 9.29 13.77
CA GLN A 198 -21.22 9.15 15.20
C GLN A 198 -20.32 7.93 15.52
N ALA A 199 -20.54 6.79 14.87
CA ALA A 199 -19.72 5.61 15.04
C ALA A 199 -18.27 5.86 14.57
N ALA A 200 -18.12 6.51 13.40
CA ALA A 200 -16.83 6.94 12.90
C ALA A 200 -16.10 7.87 13.89
N MET A 201 -16.81 8.88 14.40
CA MET A 201 -16.28 9.85 15.35
C MET A 201 -15.76 9.17 16.63
N GLN A 202 -16.53 8.29 17.25
CA GLN A 202 -16.12 7.60 18.48
C GLN A 202 -14.84 6.78 18.27
N ARG A 203 -14.78 6.01 17.19
CA ARG A 203 -13.62 5.19 16.89
C ARG A 203 -12.38 6.01 16.58
N LEU A 204 -12.52 7.07 15.77
CA LEU A 204 -11.42 7.96 15.41
C LEU A 204 -10.93 8.79 16.60
N GLN A 205 -11.79 9.22 17.51
CA GLN A 205 -11.37 9.90 18.75
C GLN A 205 -10.49 8.99 19.63
N SER A 206 -10.87 7.72 19.75
CA SER A 206 -10.03 6.74 20.45
C SER A 206 -8.69 6.56 19.74
N TRP A 207 -8.69 6.44 18.42
CA TRP A 207 -7.48 6.26 17.62
C TRP A 207 -6.50 7.43 17.77
N VAL A 208 -6.93 8.68 17.56
CA VAL A 208 -6.05 9.86 17.62
C VAL A 208 -5.53 10.14 19.04
N THR A 209 -6.18 9.62 20.09
CA THR A 209 -5.68 9.71 21.45
C THR A 209 -4.39 8.91 21.64
N SER A 210 -4.30 7.74 21.03
CA SER A 210 -3.12 6.86 21.08
C SER A 210 -2.14 7.12 19.92
N HIS A 211 -2.61 7.69 18.81
CA HIS A 211 -1.81 7.94 17.60
C HIS A 211 -1.85 9.44 17.22
N LYS A 212 -1.36 10.28 18.11
CA LYS A 212 -1.46 11.75 17.99
C LYS A 212 -0.81 12.33 16.73
N GLN A 213 0.18 11.64 16.16
CA GLN A 213 0.92 12.05 14.96
C GLN A 213 0.31 11.50 13.65
N ASP A 214 -0.89 10.91 13.70
CA ASP A 214 -1.57 10.41 12.51
C ASP A 214 -2.45 11.51 11.89
N ALA A 215 -1.84 12.36 11.05
CA ALA A 215 -2.54 13.43 10.35
C ALA A 215 -3.73 12.92 9.52
N GLY A 216 -3.60 11.75 8.87
CA GLY A 216 -4.69 11.13 8.11
C GLY A 216 -5.89 10.79 9.00
N ALA A 217 -5.67 10.28 10.21
CA ALA A 217 -6.74 9.99 11.15
C ALA A 217 -7.43 11.28 11.67
N TRP A 218 -6.66 12.34 11.88
CA TRP A 218 -7.22 13.64 12.24
C TRP A 218 -8.11 14.23 11.11
N ARG A 219 -7.72 14.06 9.84
CA ARG A 219 -8.55 14.46 8.69
C ARG A 219 -9.86 13.65 8.60
N GLU A 220 -9.79 12.34 8.80
CA GLU A 220 -10.98 11.49 8.83
C GLU A 220 -11.90 11.85 10.03
N LEU A 221 -11.31 12.19 11.19
CA LEU A 221 -12.07 12.68 12.35
C LEU A 221 -12.75 14.02 12.04
N SER A 222 -12.07 14.93 11.34
CA SER A 222 -12.67 16.19 10.88
C SER A 222 -13.90 15.93 10.01
N ALA A 223 -13.79 15.03 9.03
CA ALA A 223 -14.90 14.65 8.16
C ALA A 223 -16.07 14.03 8.95
N ALA A 224 -15.78 13.13 9.91
CA ALA A 224 -16.80 12.52 10.77
C ALA A 224 -17.52 13.56 11.65
N LEU A 225 -16.78 14.51 12.24
CA LEU A 225 -17.34 15.60 13.04
C LEU A 225 -18.20 16.54 12.19
N ALA A 226 -17.74 16.89 10.98
CA ALA A 226 -18.48 17.71 10.03
C ALA A 226 -19.82 17.07 9.62
N SER A 227 -19.83 15.74 9.38
CA SER A 227 -21.04 15.00 9.06
C SER A 227 -22.11 15.03 10.17
N GLN A 228 -21.68 15.30 11.42
CA GLN A 228 -22.55 15.46 12.58
C GLN A 228 -22.88 16.93 12.89
N GLY A 229 -22.52 17.87 12.01
CA GLY A 229 -22.75 19.30 12.22
C GLY A 229 -21.82 19.97 13.25
N LEU A 230 -20.84 19.27 13.77
CA LEU A 230 -19.92 19.74 14.81
C LEU A 230 -18.76 20.56 14.22
N ARG A 231 -19.09 21.65 13.52
CA ARG A 231 -18.16 22.43 12.68
C ARG A 231 -16.90 22.90 13.41
N LEU A 232 -17.02 23.46 14.62
CA LEU A 232 -15.85 23.96 15.37
C LEU A 232 -14.89 22.84 15.76
N ARG A 233 -15.43 21.67 16.12
CA ARG A 233 -14.61 20.49 16.43
C ARG A 233 -13.96 19.92 15.17
N ALA A 234 -14.66 19.95 14.04
CA ALA A 234 -14.11 19.54 12.74
C ALA A 234 -12.93 20.42 12.34
N LEU A 235 -13.07 21.75 12.41
CA LEU A 235 -11.98 22.70 12.12
C LEU A 235 -10.77 22.48 13.03
N ARG A 236 -10.99 22.21 14.32
CA ARG A 236 -9.90 21.89 15.24
C ARG A 236 -9.18 20.60 14.81
N ALA A 237 -9.90 19.54 14.46
CA ALA A 237 -9.28 18.28 14.02
C ALA A 237 -8.50 18.47 12.71
N ASP A 238 -8.96 19.31 11.80
CA ASP A 238 -8.27 19.65 10.57
C ASP A 238 -6.98 20.46 10.85
N ALA A 239 -7.04 21.41 11.79
CA ALA A 239 -5.85 22.14 12.23
C ALA A 239 -4.79 21.24 12.88
N GLU A 240 -5.20 20.23 13.66
CA GLU A 240 -4.26 19.21 14.20
C GLU A 240 -3.58 18.42 13.08
N ALA A 241 -4.34 18.05 12.03
CA ALA A 241 -3.76 17.36 10.86
C ALA A 241 -2.73 18.24 10.14
N SER A 242 -3.08 19.51 9.87
CA SER A 242 -2.18 20.46 9.20
C SER A 242 -0.92 20.74 10.01
N LEU A 243 -1.05 20.88 11.32
CA LEU A 243 0.12 21.06 12.22
C LEU A 243 1.11 19.89 12.14
N ILE A 244 0.60 18.65 12.08
CA ILE A 244 1.42 17.45 11.99
C ILE A 244 2.17 17.40 10.65
N GLU A 245 1.53 17.80 9.57
CA GLU A 245 2.13 17.83 8.23
C GLU A 245 3.02 19.06 7.99
N LEU A 246 3.11 19.99 8.97
CA LEU A 246 3.79 21.28 8.83
C LEU A 246 3.24 22.13 7.67
N ASP A 247 1.97 21.96 7.39
CA ASP A 247 1.25 22.67 6.35
C ASP A 247 0.55 23.89 7.01
N TYR A 248 1.28 25.03 7.02
CA TYR A 248 0.84 26.30 7.64
C TYR A 248 0.23 27.25 6.64
#